data_e968da7bdd5ad5e6ff081c2add2d9e11
#
_entry.id   e968da7bdd5ad5e6ff081c2add2d9e11
#
_cell.length_a   1.000
_cell.length_b   1.000
_cell.length_c   1.000
_cell.angle_alpha   90.00
_cell.angle_beta   90.00
_cell.angle_gamma   90.00
#
_symmetry.space_group_name_H-M   'P 1'
#
loop_
_entity.id
_entity.type
_entity.pdbx_description
1 polymer ?
#
loop_
_entity_poly.entity_id
_entity_poly.type
_entity_poly.pdbx_seq_one_letter_code
_entity_poly.pdbx_strand_id
1 'polypeptide(L)'
;MELDYNCTGADRKNLVAVLADHTGQKAKYLGAPSFAYQVDCITIDKNGVLHLDDNADPDWVEAIQARLASSGYTCISEAYDNPQPDPVMNEEPERISIQMPMASFTESSLQNLFNLVDAKGSLIKKALGVSDLTINLLDDRLAFDWFPADSTPEEINAYTAFIAALCAMARNQKRITAKGKTVDNEKYAFRCFLLRLGFIGAEHKQTRKILLRNLSGSSAFKAGQPKEVESCE
;
A
#
# COMPACT_ATOMS: atom_id res chain seq x y z
N MET A 1 19.78 19.60 14.25
CA MET A 1 18.95 18.97 13.20
C MET A 1 19.78 17.99 12.39
N GLU A 2 19.26 16.79 12.08
CA GLU A 2 19.99 15.75 11.35
C GLU A 2 19.16 15.29 10.15
N LEU A 3 19.78 15.16 8.99
CA LEU A 3 19.16 14.69 7.75
C LEU A 3 19.97 13.49 7.23
N ASP A 4 19.35 12.32 7.21
CA ASP A 4 19.99 11.07 6.79
C ASP A 4 19.73 10.77 5.30
N TYR A 5 20.79 10.68 4.52
CA TYR A 5 20.75 10.31 3.11
C TYR A 5 21.33 8.92 2.84
N ASN A 6 21.76 8.19 3.90
CA ASN A 6 22.32 6.84 3.83
C ASN A 6 23.29 6.62 2.66
N CYS A 7 24.20 7.56 2.44
CA CYS A 7 25.15 7.51 1.35
C CYS A 7 26.60 7.39 1.85
N THR A 8 27.34 6.45 1.30
CA THR A 8 28.73 6.15 1.69
C THR A 8 29.69 6.18 0.49
N GLY A 9 30.97 6.18 0.74
CA GLY A 9 31.98 6.03 -0.32
C GLY A 9 31.95 7.11 -1.39
N ALA A 10 31.74 6.74 -2.63
CA ALA A 10 31.72 7.66 -3.78
C ALA A 10 30.46 8.56 -3.77
N ASP A 11 29.30 8.00 -3.41
CA ASP A 11 28.03 8.73 -3.39
C ASP A 11 28.05 9.86 -2.36
N ARG A 12 28.65 9.61 -1.19
CA ARG A 12 28.88 10.65 -0.18
C ARG A 12 29.77 11.80 -0.70
N LYS A 13 30.79 11.48 -1.47
CA LYS A 13 31.67 12.52 -2.08
C LYS A 13 30.88 13.36 -3.09
N ASN A 14 30.03 12.75 -3.87
CA ASN A 14 29.17 13.43 -4.81
C ASN A 14 28.14 14.31 -4.08
N LEU A 15 27.52 13.83 -3.00
CA LEU A 15 26.62 14.60 -2.15
C LEU A 15 27.33 15.84 -1.58
N VAL A 16 28.55 15.67 -1.06
CA VAL A 16 29.37 16.77 -0.56
C VAL A 16 29.70 17.78 -1.67
N ALA A 17 29.98 17.33 -2.90
CA ALA A 17 30.21 18.18 -4.04
C ALA A 17 28.99 19.01 -4.44
N VAL A 18 27.80 18.41 -4.42
CA VAL A 18 26.49 19.10 -4.68
C VAL A 18 26.24 20.19 -3.63
N LEU A 19 26.51 19.90 -2.36
CA LEU A 19 26.38 20.88 -1.27
C LEU A 19 27.38 22.01 -1.40
N ALA A 20 28.64 21.71 -1.72
CA ALA A 20 29.66 22.70 -1.94
C ALA A 20 29.34 23.64 -3.12
N ASP A 21 28.78 23.09 -4.20
CA ASP A 21 28.29 23.86 -5.36
C ASP A 21 27.11 24.77 -5.00
N HIS A 22 26.17 24.24 -4.22
CA HIS A 22 24.96 24.98 -3.80
C HIS A 22 25.32 26.14 -2.84
N THR A 23 26.17 25.88 -1.86
CA THR A 23 26.57 26.88 -0.86
C THR A 23 27.68 27.83 -1.35
N GLY A 24 28.34 27.51 -2.46
CA GLY A 24 29.51 28.25 -2.96
C GLY A 24 30.73 28.11 -2.05
N GLN A 25 30.71 27.20 -1.08
CA GLN A 25 31.79 27.00 -0.11
C GLN A 25 32.59 25.72 -0.41
N LYS A 26 33.87 25.72 -0.07
CA LYS A 26 34.72 24.54 -0.28
C LYS A 26 34.51 23.49 0.80
N ALA A 27 34.32 22.27 0.39
CA ALA A 27 34.25 21.12 1.30
C ALA A 27 35.63 20.89 1.96
N LYS A 28 35.64 20.76 3.28
CA LYS A 28 36.82 20.45 4.10
C LYS A 28 36.66 19.06 4.70
N TYR A 29 37.60 18.17 4.41
CA TYR A 29 37.66 16.87 5.07
C TYR A 29 38.31 16.98 6.44
N LEU A 30 37.66 16.52 7.49
CA LEU A 30 38.11 16.65 8.89
C LEU A 30 39.05 15.53 9.35
N GLY A 31 39.15 14.42 8.59
CA GLY A 31 40.04 13.31 8.92
C GLY A 31 39.60 12.48 10.13
N ALA A 32 40.52 11.66 10.64
CA ALA A 32 40.27 10.83 11.81
C ALA A 32 40.18 11.68 13.10
N PRO A 33 39.31 11.35 14.07
CA PRO A 33 38.49 10.15 14.14
C PRO A 33 37.12 10.25 13.46
N SER A 34 36.64 11.46 13.14
CA SER A 34 35.26 11.68 12.65
C SER A 34 35.05 11.22 11.21
N PHE A 35 36.08 11.27 10.36
CA PHE A 35 35.98 11.02 8.91
C PHE A 35 34.89 11.84 8.22
N ALA A 36 34.50 12.98 8.81
CA ALA A 36 33.44 13.83 8.33
C ALA A 36 33.93 14.84 7.29
N TYR A 37 32.98 15.35 6.48
CA TYR A 37 33.20 16.56 5.67
C TYR A 37 32.46 17.73 6.31
N GLN A 38 33.04 18.91 6.21
CA GLN A 38 32.42 20.17 6.59
C GLN A 38 32.25 21.03 5.35
N VAL A 39 31.03 21.51 5.13
CA VAL A 39 30.70 22.47 4.06
C VAL A 39 29.91 23.59 4.72
N ASP A 40 30.49 24.75 4.85
CA ASP A 40 29.94 25.88 5.61
C ASP A 40 29.60 25.47 7.06
N CYS A 41 28.35 25.62 7.48
CA CYS A 41 27.84 25.18 8.80
C CYS A 41 27.32 23.73 8.81
N ILE A 42 27.39 23.00 7.69
CA ILE A 42 26.93 21.61 7.59
C ILE A 42 28.08 20.64 7.83
N THR A 43 27.89 19.67 8.70
CA THR A 43 28.83 18.55 8.89
C THR A 43 28.20 17.28 8.35
N ILE A 44 28.91 16.59 7.45
CA ILE A 44 28.47 15.35 6.82
C ILE A 44 29.31 14.20 7.37
N ASP A 45 28.69 13.29 8.08
CA ASP A 45 29.37 12.16 8.72
C ASP A 45 29.75 11.06 7.72
N LYS A 46 30.36 9.96 8.20
CA LYS A 46 30.79 8.82 7.38
C LYS A 46 29.64 8.03 6.72
N ASN A 47 28.43 8.14 7.26
CA ASN A 47 27.23 7.43 6.80
C ASN A 47 26.37 8.28 5.83
N GLY A 48 26.72 9.57 5.65
CA GLY A 48 25.95 10.48 4.81
C GLY A 48 24.86 11.23 5.57
N VAL A 49 24.94 11.28 6.89
CA VAL A 49 24.07 12.11 7.72
C VAL A 49 24.60 13.55 7.72
N LEU A 50 23.73 14.50 7.39
CA LEU A 50 24.00 15.93 7.47
C LEU A 50 23.59 16.43 8.85
N HIS A 51 24.55 17.00 9.58
CA HIS A 51 24.32 17.68 10.85
C HIS A 51 24.29 19.17 10.60
N LEU A 52 23.17 19.81 10.88
CA LEU A 52 22.93 21.25 10.77
C LEU A 52 22.74 21.86 12.16
N ASP A 53 23.00 23.17 12.28
CA ASP A 53 22.69 23.90 13.50
C ASP A 53 21.17 23.95 13.71
N ASP A 54 20.71 23.85 14.96
CA ASP A 54 19.28 23.91 15.29
C ASP A 54 18.66 25.30 15.04
N ASN A 55 19.48 26.32 14.85
CA ASN A 55 19.09 27.68 14.49
C ASN A 55 19.25 27.97 12.99
N ALA A 56 19.48 26.95 12.15
CA ALA A 56 19.57 27.16 10.71
C ALA A 56 18.22 27.67 10.16
N ASP A 57 18.30 28.59 9.19
CA ASP A 57 17.11 29.16 8.54
C ASP A 57 16.33 28.04 7.84
N PRO A 58 15.01 27.85 8.14
CA PRO A 58 14.19 26.81 7.55
C PRO A 58 14.17 26.88 6.01
N ASP A 59 14.08 28.08 5.43
CA ASP A 59 14.04 28.28 3.97
C ASP A 59 15.35 27.83 3.31
N TRP A 60 16.47 28.06 4.00
CA TRP A 60 17.79 27.60 3.54
C TRP A 60 17.94 26.08 3.62
N VAL A 61 17.40 25.46 4.68
CA VAL A 61 17.40 23.98 4.83
C VAL A 61 16.57 23.35 3.73
N GLU A 62 15.39 23.91 3.43
CA GLU A 62 14.51 23.42 2.35
C GLU A 62 15.19 23.55 0.98
N ALA A 63 15.88 24.65 0.72
CA ALA A 63 16.62 24.83 -0.53
C ALA A 63 17.72 23.77 -0.71
N ILE A 64 18.41 23.39 0.38
CA ILE A 64 19.40 22.31 0.37
C ILE A 64 18.74 20.96 0.07
N GLN A 65 17.64 20.64 0.74
CA GLN A 65 16.90 19.40 0.52
C GLN A 65 16.41 19.31 -0.94
N ALA A 66 15.81 20.38 -1.46
CA ALA A 66 15.35 20.44 -2.85
C ALA A 66 16.51 20.26 -3.85
N ARG A 67 17.67 20.85 -3.58
CA ARG A 67 18.87 20.69 -4.42
C ARG A 67 19.39 19.25 -4.41
N LEU A 68 19.44 18.62 -3.24
CA LEU A 68 19.86 17.23 -3.09
C LEU A 68 18.87 16.29 -3.78
N ALA A 69 17.56 16.50 -3.60
CA ALA A 69 16.51 15.71 -4.25
C ALA A 69 16.62 15.81 -5.79
N SER A 70 16.85 17.00 -6.34
CA SER A 70 17.05 17.18 -7.79
C SER A 70 18.31 16.49 -8.32
N SER A 71 19.26 16.20 -7.44
CA SER A 71 20.48 15.46 -7.75
C SER A 71 20.38 13.95 -7.49
N GLY A 72 19.18 13.46 -7.12
CA GLY A 72 18.87 12.02 -6.93
C GLY A 72 19.11 11.52 -5.50
N TYR A 73 19.29 12.39 -4.51
CA TYR A 73 19.44 12.00 -3.11
C TYR A 73 18.09 12.13 -2.38
N THR A 74 17.65 11.06 -1.70
CA THR A 74 16.42 11.04 -0.90
C THR A 74 16.78 11.00 0.57
N CYS A 75 16.23 11.92 1.37
CA CYS A 75 16.39 11.93 2.82
C CYS A 75 15.54 10.82 3.47
N ILE A 76 16.14 10.05 4.38
CA ILE A 76 15.49 8.92 5.06
C ILE A 76 15.04 9.31 6.49
N SER A 77 15.47 10.43 7.03
CA SER A 77 15.16 10.82 8.39
C SER A 77 13.70 11.27 8.54
N GLU A 78 12.92 10.43 9.18
CA GLU A 78 11.66 10.79 9.83
C GLU A 78 11.95 11.45 11.17
N ALA A 79 11.99 12.76 11.26
CA ALA A 79 11.65 13.51 12.48
C ALA A 79 11.81 15.01 12.26
N TYR A 80 10.74 15.70 11.90
CA TYR A 80 10.48 17.02 12.46
C TYR A 80 8.98 17.30 12.45
N ASP A 81 8.48 17.42 13.66
CA ASP A 81 7.20 18.05 14.00
C ASP A 81 7.35 19.56 13.71
N ASN A 82 7.03 19.99 12.50
CA ASN A 82 6.85 21.38 12.14
C ASN A 82 5.51 21.51 11.44
N PRO A 83 4.60 22.38 11.87
CA PRO A 83 3.36 22.61 11.18
C PRO A 83 3.67 23.26 9.83
N GLN A 84 3.86 22.46 8.80
CA GLN A 84 3.90 22.92 7.42
C GLN A 84 2.53 23.40 7.01
N PRO A 85 2.44 24.47 6.16
CA PRO A 85 1.27 24.67 5.36
C PRO A 85 1.11 23.43 4.48
N ASP A 86 -0.06 22.84 4.53
CA ASP A 86 -0.45 21.58 3.90
C ASP A 86 0.19 21.41 2.52
N PRO A 87 0.99 20.34 2.28
CA PRO A 87 1.24 19.93 0.93
C PRO A 87 -0.12 19.61 0.34
N VAL A 88 -0.37 20.07 -0.90
CA VAL A 88 -1.52 19.60 -1.67
C VAL A 88 -1.42 18.07 -1.65
N MET A 89 -2.11 17.49 -0.70
CA MET A 89 -2.31 16.06 -0.60
C MET A 89 -2.98 15.67 -1.92
N ASN A 90 -2.30 14.88 -2.73
CA ASN A 90 -3.01 13.80 -3.37
C ASN A 90 -3.57 12.99 -2.18
N GLU A 91 -4.75 13.35 -1.74
CA GLU A 91 -5.53 12.58 -0.77
C GLU A 91 -5.74 11.21 -1.41
N GLU A 92 -4.80 10.29 -1.16
CA GLU A 92 -5.20 8.90 -1.27
C GLU A 92 -6.36 8.76 -0.31
N PRO A 93 -7.54 8.39 -0.80
CA PRO A 93 -8.72 8.36 0.04
C PRO A 93 -8.40 7.52 1.28
N GLU A 94 -8.62 8.10 2.45
CA GLU A 94 -8.46 7.39 3.73
C GLU A 94 -9.09 6.01 3.59
N ARG A 95 -8.37 4.97 3.99
CA ARG A 95 -8.81 3.59 3.83
C ARG A 95 -8.88 2.88 5.18
N ILE A 96 -9.87 2.03 5.33
CA ILE A 96 -9.93 1.11 6.45
C ILE A 96 -8.97 -0.04 6.18
N SER A 97 -8.05 -0.27 7.13
CA SER A 97 -7.14 -1.41 7.13
C SER A 97 -7.71 -2.55 7.97
N ILE A 98 -7.89 -3.71 7.35
CA ILE A 98 -8.22 -4.95 8.06
C ILE A 98 -6.94 -5.75 8.21
N GLN A 99 -6.60 -6.11 9.46
CA GLN A 99 -5.34 -6.77 9.77
C GLN A 99 -5.54 -8.21 10.22
N MET A 100 -4.66 -9.10 9.76
CA MET A 100 -4.66 -10.52 10.13
C MET A 100 -3.29 -10.93 10.66
N PRO A 101 -3.21 -11.70 11.78
CA PRO A 101 -1.93 -12.06 12.38
C PRO A 101 -1.12 -12.98 11.45
N MET A 102 0.15 -12.62 11.21
CA MET A 102 1.09 -13.37 10.39
C MET A 102 1.35 -14.78 10.94
N ALA A 103 1.38 -14.93 12.26
CA ALA A 103 1.61 -16.22 12.92
C ALA A 103 0.60 -17.31 12.54
N SER A 104 -0.56 -16.95 11.98
CA SER A 104 -1.55 -17.91 11.49
C SER A 104 -1.25 -18.46 10.09
N PHE A 105 -0.19 -18.00 9.42
CA PHE A 105 0.17 -18.38 8.07
C PHE A 105 1.51 -19.12 8.03
N THR A 106 1.58 -20.13 7.18
CA THR A 106 2.83 -20.72 6.70
C THR A 106 3.22 -20.06 5.38
N GLU A 107 4.47 -20.19 4.94
CA GLU A 107 4.92 -19.67 3.65
C GLU A 107 4.04 -20.16 2.48
N SER A 108 3.65 -21.44 2.49
CA SER A 108 2.77 -22.02 1.47
C SER A 108 1.35 -21.42 1.51
N SER A 109 0.83 -21.12 2.68
CA SER A 109 -0.51 -20.49 2.81
C SER A 109 -0.49 -19.01 2.44
N LEU A 110 0.62 -18.30 2.68
CA LEU A 110 0.83 -16.94 2.16
C LEU A 110 0.86 -16.94 0.64
N GLN A 111 1.63 -17.83 0.03
CA GLN A 111 1.65 -17.96 -1.43
C GLN A 111 0.28 -18.29 -2.00
N ASN A 112 -0.50 -19.14 -1.31
CA ASN A 112 -1.88 -19.42 -1.67
C ASN A 112 -2.78 -18.19 -1.60
N LEU A 113 -2.60 -17.32 -0.59
CA LEU A 113 -3.34 -16.07 -0.44
C LEU A 113 -3.07 -15.12 -1.62
N PHE A 114 -1.79 -14.90 -1.95
CA PHE A 114 -1.42 -14.08 -3.11
C PHE A 114 -1.98 -14.65 -4.42
N ASN A 115 -1.83 -15.95 -4.64
CA ASN A 115 -2.37 -16.60 -5.84
C ASN A 115 -3.91 -16.52 -5.90
N LEU A 116 -4.60 -16.58 -4.76
CA LEU A 116 -6.07 -16.44 -4.69
C LEU A 116 -6.52 -15.04 -5.04
N VAL A 117 -5.86 -14.03 -4.48
CA VAL A 117 -6.14 -12.62 -4.76
C VAL A 117 -5.84 -12.31 -6.22
N ASP A 118 -4.74 -12.81 -6.76
CA ASP A 118 -4.36 -12.64 -8.17
C ASP A 118 -5.37 -13.30 -9.12
N ALA A 119 -5.74 -14.57 -8.85
CA ALA A 119 -6.71 -15.31 -9.66
C ALA A 119 -8.13 -14.71 -9.66
N LYS A 120 -8.50 -13.95 -8.62
CA LYS A 120 -9.82 -13.34 -8.43
C LYS A 120 -9.79 -11.81 -8.42
N GLY A 121 -8.62 -11.22 -8.63
CA GLY A 121 -8.37 -9.79 -8.46
C GLY A 121 -9.33 -8.91 -9.26
N SER A 122 -9.58 -9.20 -10.52
CA SER A 122 -10.51 -8.44 -11.35
C SER A 122 -11.95 -8.42 -10.78
N LEU A 123 -12.43 -9.55 -10.27
CA LEU A 123 -13.74 -9.65 -9.67
C LEU A 123 -13.81 -8.97 -8.29
N ILE A 124 -12.76 -9.12 -7.48
CA ILE A 124 -12.67 -8.51 -6.15
C ILE A 124 -12.60 -6.98 -6.30
N LYS A 125 -11.74 -6.46 -7.18
CA LYS A 125 -11.63 -5.02 -7.47
C LYS A 125 -12.98 -4.41 -7.85
N LYS A 126 -13.69 -5.04 -8.78
CA LYS A 126 -15.03 -4.59 -9.20
C LYS A 126 -16.06 -4.70 -8.08
N ALA A 127 -16.06 -5.80 -7.32
CA ALA A 127 -17.00 -6.02 -6.22
C ALA A 127 -16.83 -4.98 -5.10
N LEU A 128 -15.61 -4.65 -4.75
CA LEU A 128 -15.28 -3.67 -3.71
C LEU A 128 -15.25 -2.22 -4.25
N GLY A 129 -15.18 -2.01 -5.56
CA GLY A 129 -15.06 -0.70 -6.17
C GLY A 129 -13.67 -0.08 -5.99
N VAL A 130 -12.63 -0.90 -5.93
CA VAL A 130 -11.25 -0.46 -5.69
C VAL A 130 -10.35 -0.71 -6.89
N SER A 131 -9.32 0.12 -7.04
CA SER A 131 -8.35 0.03 -8.14
C SER A 131 -7.23 -0.97 -7.85
N ASP A 132 -6.90 -1.18 -6.56
CA ASP A 132 -5.79 -2.02 -6.15
C ASP A 132 -6.16 -2.98 -5.01
N LEU A 133 -5.41 -4.07 -4.89
CA LEU A 133 -5.55 -5.12 -3.87
C LEU A 133 -4.18 -5.46 -3.27
N THR A 134 -3.41 -4.44 -2.93
CA THR A 134 -2.12 -4.62 -2.26
C THR A 134 -2.32 -5.23 -0.88
N ILE A 135 -1.53 -6.25 -0.56
CA ILE A 135 -1.45 -6.85 0.77
C ILE A 135 -0.12 -6.42 1.37
N ASN A 136 -0.16 -5.60 2.40
CA ASN A 136 1.02 -5.12 3.08
C ASN A 136 1.47 -6.14 4.14
N LEU A 137 2.73 -6.58 4.03
CA LEU A 137 3.34 -7.48 5.00
C LEU A 137 4.03 -6.62 6.06
N LEU A 138 3.50 -6.63 7.27
CA LEU A 138 4.13 -6.05 8.45
C LEU A 138 4.81 -7.16 9.25
N ASP A 139 5.63 -6.80 10.23
CA ASP A 139 6.45 -7.77 10.96
C ASP A 139 5.63 -8.92 11.58
N ASP A 140 4.45 -8.61 12.15
CA ASP A 140 3.60 -9.57 12.86
C ASP A 140 2.23 -9.79 12.24
N ARG A 141 1.88 -9.07 11.15
CA ARG A 141 0.54 -9.06 10.57
C ARG A 141 0.51 -8.78 9.07
N LEU A 142 -0.59 -9.16 8.42
CA LEU A 142 -0.95 -8.79 7.05
C LEU A 142 -2.00 -7.68 7.12
N ALA A 143 -1.80 -6.59 6.38
CA ALA A 143 -2.74 -5.49 6.30
C ALA A 143 -3.39 -5.42 4.90
N PHE A 144 -4.70 -5.21 4.88
CA PHE A 144 -5.55 -5.11 3.69
C PHE A 144 -6.22 -3.73 3.69
N ASP A 145 -5.56 -2.75 3.06
CA ASP A 145 -5.98 -1.35 2.99
C ASP A 145 -6.91 -1.11 1.80
N TRP A 146 -7.91 -1.99 1.64
CA TRP A 146 -8.76 -2.05 0.44
C TRP A 146 -10.06 -1.26 0.56
N PHE A 147 -10.45 -0.85 1.77
CA PHE A 147 -11.83 -0.44 2.02
C PHE A 147 -11.93 1.07 2.27
N PRO A 148 -12.98 1.75 1.75
CA PRO A 148 -13.18 3.16 1.97
C PRO A 148 -13.40 3.51 3.46
N ALA A 149 -12.89 4.66 3.91
CA ALA A 149 -13.02 5.10 5.29
C ALA A 149 -14.47 5.44 5.68
N ASP A 150 -15.30 5.85 4.73
CA ASP A 150 -16.71 6.18 4.89
C ASP A 150 -17.63 4.95 4.92
N SER A 151 -17.07 3.73 5.05
CA SER A 151 -17.84 2.48 5.10
C SER A 151 -18.73 2.41 6.34
N THR A 152 -19.96 1.97 6.15
CA THR A 152 -20.91 1.74 7.25
C THR A 152 -20.49 0.55 8.13
N PRO A 153 -20.97 0.46 9.39
CA PRO A 153 -20.67 -0.68 10.26
C PRO A 153 -21.01 -2.05 9.65
N GLU A 154 -22.11 -2.14 8.88
CA GLU A 154 -22.51 -3.36 8.19
C GLU A 154 -21.51 -3.72 7.07
N GLU A 155 -20.98 -2.72 6.37
CA GLU A 155 -19.96 -2.91 5.35
C GLU A 155 -18.63 -3.35 5.96
N ILE A 156 -18.22 -2.71 7.05
CA ILE A 156 -16.99 -3.09 7.79
C ILE A 156 -17.10 -4.56 8.25
N ASN A 157 -18.25 -4.97 8.79
CA ASN A 157 -18.47 -6.36 9.18
C ASN A 157 -18.42 -7.31 7.97
N ALA A 158 -19.00 -6.91 6.83
CA ALA A 158 -18.96 -7.71 5.60
C ALA A 158 -17.54 -7.84 5.05
N TYR A 159 -16.75 -6.77 5.06
CA TYR A 159 -15.38 -6.76 4.61
C TYR A 159 -14.47 -7.56 5.52
N THR A 160 -14.61 -7.42 6.84
CA THR A 160 -13.86 -8.22 7.82
C THR A 160 -14.14 -9.71 7.65
N ALA A 161 -15.40 -10.08 7.51
CA ALA A 161 -15.80 -11.48 7.25
C ALA A 161 -15.21 -11.98 5.92
N PHE A 162 -15.18 -11.14 4.88
CA PHE A 162 -14.63 -11.49 3.57
C PHE A 162 -13.12 -11.75 3.64
N ILE A 163 -12.34 -10.86 4.28
CA ILE A 163 -10.89 -11.04 4.46
C ILE A 163 -10.61 -12.29 5.30
N ALA A 164 -11.35 -12.49 6.41
CA ALA A 164 -11.19 -13.68 7.25
C ALA A 164 -11.44 -14.97 6.45
N ALA A 165 -12.46 -15.00 5.59
CA ALA A 165 -12.80 -16.16 4.76
C ALA A 165 -11.76 -16.39 3.64
N LEU A 166 -11.21 -15.33 3.03
CA LEU A 166 -10.09 -15.43 2.08
C LEU A 166 -8.86 -16.06 2.74
N CYS A 167 -8.49 -15.56 3.90
CA CYS A 167 -7.36 -16.07 4.68
C CYS A 167 -7.59 -17.52 5.11
N ALA A 168 -8.79 -17.88 5.53
CA ALA A 168 -9.15 -19.27 5.88
C ALA A 168 -9.05 -20.20 4.68
N MET A 169 -9.54 -19.79 3.50
CA MET A 169 -9.40 -20.58 2.27
C MET A 169 -7.94 -20.79 1.89
N ALA A 170 -7.10 -19.75 1.98
CA ALA A 170 -5.67 -19.83 1.67
C ALA A 170 -4.92 -20.81 2.59
N ARG A 171 -5.29 -20.84 3.88
CA ARG A 171 -4.71 -21.77 4.88
C ARG A 171 -5.17 -23.21 4.70
N ASN A 172 -6.43 -23.40 4.34
CA ASN A 172 -7.03 -24.74 4.28
C ASN A 172 -6.74 -25.48 2.96
N GLN A 173 -6.31 -24.76 1.91
CA GLN A 173 -6.00 -25.38 0.63
C GLN A 173 -4.52 -25.70 0.50
N LYS A 174 -4.21 -26.92 -0.01
CA LYS A 174 -2.82 -27.36 -0.24
C LYS A 174 -2.11 -26.50 -1.30
N ARG A 175 -2.83 -26.12 -2.36
CA ARG A 175 -2.28 -25.33 -3.47
C ARG A 175 -3.38 -24.54 -4.17
N ILE A 176 -3.14 -23.27 -4.41
CA ILE A 176 -3.98 -22.38 -5.24
C ILE A 176 -3.13 -21.90 -6.41
N THR A 177 -3.71 -21.87 -7.61
CA THR A 177 -3.04 -21.36 -8.82
C THR A 177 -3.56 -19.97 -9.16
N ALA A 178 -2.67 -19.07 -9.54
CA ALA A 178 -2.97 -17.68 -9.91
C ALA A 178 -3.71 -17.52 -11.25
N LYS A 179 -4.18 -18.62 -11.89
CA LYS A 179 -4.83 -18.56 -13.20
C LYS A 179 -6.23 -17.94 -13.10
N GLY A 180 -6.36 -16.68 -13.51
CA GLY A 180 -7.63 -16.01 -13.69
C GLY A 180 -8.46 -16.64 -14.84
N LYS A 181 -9.79 -16.58 -14.72
CA LYS A 181 -10.73 -16.96 -15.78
C LYS A 181 -11.55 -15.73 -16.14
N THR A 182 -11.67 -15.46 -17.43
CA THR A 182 -12.67 -14.53 -17.94
C THR A 182 -14.09 -15.08 -17.68
N VAL A 183 -14.99 -14.22 -17.27
CA VAL A 183 -16.37 -14.60 -16.94
C VAL A 183 -17.33 -13.62 -17.61
N ASP A 184 -18.40 -14.14 -18.21
CA ASP A 184 -19.41 -13.31 -18.88
C ASP A 184 -20.38 -12.66 -17.89
N ASN A 185 -20.69 -13.36 -16.78
CA ASN A 185 -21.56 -12.86 -15.71
C ASN A 185 -20.76 -12.76 -14.41
N GLU A 186 -20.23 -11.57 -14.12
CA GLU A 186 -19.37 -11.29 -12.97
C GLU A 186 -20.10 -11.50 -11.65
N LYS A 187 -21.35 -11.05 -11.57
CA LYS A 187 -22.18 -11.19 -10.35
C LYS A 187 -22.44 -12.64 -9.98
N TYR A 188 -22.75 -13.48 -10.97
CA TYR A 188 -22.91 -14.91 -10.76
C TYR A 188 -21.59 -15.57 -10.35
N ALA A 189 -20.50 -15.26 -11.05
CA ALA A 189 -19.19 -15.83 -10.75
C ALA A 189 -18.70 -15.45 -9.35
N PHE A 190 -18.88 -14.20 -8.95
CA PHE A 190 -18.48 -13.73 -7.62
C PHE A 190 -19.40 -14.34 -6.54
N ARG A 191 -20.70 -14.48 -6.78
CA ARG A 191 -21.57 -15.22 -5.86
C ARG A 191 -21.12 -16.67 -5.66
N CYS A 192 -20.77 -17.38 -6.73
CA CYS A 192 -20.23 -18.74 -6.61
C CYS A 192 -18.92 -18.77 -5.81
N PHE A 193 -18.09 -17.74 -5.93
CA PHE A 193 -16.87 -17.58 -5.14
C PHE A 193 -17.20 -17.35 -3.66
N LEU A 194 -18.15 -16.47 -3.33
CA LEU A 194 -18.60 -16.25 -1.96
C LEU A 194 -19.15 -17.53 -1.31
N LEU A 195 -19.92 -18.33 -2.05
CA LEU A 195 -20.38 -19.62 -1.54
C LEU A 195 -19.25 -20.59 -1.22
N ARG A 196 -18.17 -20.59 -2.03
CA ARG A 196 -16.96 -21.37 -1.74
C ARG A 196 -16.19 -20.86 -0.53
N LEU A 197 -16.24 -19.57 -0.23
CA LEU A 197 -15.69 -18.96 0.96
C LEU A 197 -16.50 -19.26 2.22
N GLY A 198 -17.66 -19.89 2.10
CA GLY A 198 -18.52 -20.26 3.23
C GLY A 198 -19.69 -19.31 3.49
N PHE A 199 -19.90 -18.28 2.66
CA PHE A 199 -21.06 -17.38 2.80
C PHE A 199 -22.36 -18.07 2.31
N ILE A 200 -22.79 -19.11 3.03
CA ILE A 200 -23.97 -19.92 2.75
C ILE A 200 -25.05 -19.59 3.82
N GLY A 201 -26.32 -19.80 3.50
CA GLY A 201 -27.41 -19.61 4.46
C GLY A 201 -27.99 -18.19 4.50
N ALA A 202 -29.00 -18.03 5.36
CA ALA A 202 -29.72 -16.76 5.52
C ALA A 202 -28.90 -15.71 6.28
N GLU A 203 -28.08 -16.14 7.23
CA GLU A 203 -27.20 -15.33 8.06
C GLU A 203 -26.22 -14.50 7.23
N HIS A 204 -25.75 -15.03 6.10
CA HIS A 204 -24.83 -14.34 5.20
C HIS A 204 -25.55 -13.55 4.07
N LYS A 205 -26.89 -13.44 4.10
CA LYS A 205 -27.65 -12.76 3.03
C LYS A 205 -27.25 -11.30 2.90
N GLN A 206 -27.09 -10.59 4.00
CA GLN A 206 -26.73 -9.16 4.01
C GLN A 206 -25.28 -8.98 3.52
N THR A 207 -24.34 -9.78 4.02
CA THR A 207 -22.94 -9.79 3.57
C THR A 207 -22.84 -10.03 2.06
N ARG A 208 -23.54 -11.02 1.52
CA ARG A 208 -23.58 -11.27 0.08
C ARG A 208 -24.19 -10.11 -0.70
N LYS A 209 -25.24 -9.45 -0.16
CA LYS A 209 -25.85 -8.28 -0.81
C LYS A 209 -24.85 -7.13 -0.92
N ILE A 210 -24.11 -6.83 0.14
CA ILE A 210 -23.07 -5.80 0.17
C ILE A 210 -21.97 -6.12 -0.85
N LEU A 211 -21.39 -7.32 -0.79
CA LEU A 211 -20.28 -7.73 -1.65
C LEU A 211 -20.64 -7.91 -3.13
N LEU A 212 -21.93 -8.01 -3.48
CA LEU A 212 -22.40 -8.16 -4.87
C LEU A 212 -22.96 -6.86 -5.46
N ARG A 213 -23.06 -5.78 -4.70
CA ARG A 213 -23.77 -4.55 -5.12
C ARG A 213 -23.17 -3.89 -6.37
N ASN A 214 -21.84 -3.84 -6.46
CA ASN A 214 -21.13 -3.16 -7.53
C ASN A 214 -20.95 -4.00 -8.81
N LEU A 215 -21.37 -5.27 -8.78
CA LEU A 215 -21.23 -6.17 -9.92
C LEU A 215 -22.48 -6.19 -10.80
N SER A 216 -22.26 -6.17 -12.11
CA SER A 216 -23.30 -6.26 -13.10
C SER A 216 -23.76 -7.71 -13.38
N GLY A 217 -24.97 -7.87 -13.86
CA GLY A 217 -25.53 -9.16 -14.26
C GLY A 217 -26.47 -9.78 -13.22
N SER A 218 -26.90 -11.02 -13.49
CA SER A 218 -27.79 -11.79 -12.61
C SER A 218 -26.99 -12.62 -11.64
N SER A 219 -27.38 -12.61 -10.35
CA SER A 219 -26.78 -13.51 -9.36
C SER A 219 -27.35 -14.94 -9.43
N ALA A 220 -28.47 -15.15 -10.12
CA ALA A 220 -29.17 -16.43 -10.18
C ALA A 220 -28.80 -17.26 -11.41
N PHE A 221 -28.55 -16.64 -12.55
CA PHE A 221 -28.34 -17.33 -13.81
C PHE A 221 -26.93 -17.10 -14.37
N LYS A 222 -26.26 -18.17 -14.80
CA LYS A 222 -24.91 -18.11 -15.37
C LYS A 222 -24.86 -17.32 -16.69
N ALA A 223 -25.87 -17.51 -17.55
CA ALA A 223 -25.97 -16.87 -18.88
C ALA A 223 -26.80 -15.58 -18.89
N GLY A 224 -27.08 -14.97 -17.73
CA GLY A 224 -27.98 -13.82 -17.63
C GLY A 224 -29.44 -14.22 -17.43
N GLN A 225 -30.34 -13.23 -17.28
CA GLN A 225 -31.78 -13.53 -17.20
C GLN A 225 -32.27 -14.16 -18.52
N PRO A 226 -33.11 -15.18 -18.47
CA PRO A 226 -33.81 -15.63 -19.66
C PRO A 226 -34.57 -14.45 -20.25
N LYS A 227 -34.46 -14.22 -21.56
CA LYS A 227 -35.34 -13.27 -22.23
C LYS A 227 -36.77 -13.79 -22.05
N GLU A 228 -37.64 -12.94 -21.50
CA GLU A 228 -39.07 -13.21 -21.55
C GLU A 228 -39.46 -13.39 -23.02
N VAL A 229 -39.93 -14.57 -23.37
CA VAL A 229 -40.55 -14.83 -24.66
C VAL A 229 -41.87 -14.10 -24.59
N GLU A 230 -42.01 -12.95 -25.27
CA GLU A 230 -43.31 -12.37 -25.53
C GLU A 230 -44.18 -13.45 -26.21
N SER A 231 -45.14 -13.97 -25.45
CA SER A 231 -46.19 -14.77 -25.99
C SER A 231 -47.06 -13.88 -26.87
N CYS A 232 -46.85 -13.93 -28.18
CA CYS A 232 -47.82 -13.42 -29.13
C CYS A 232 -49.10 -14.25 -28.99
N GLU A 233 -50.16 -13.63 -28.45
CA GLU A 233 -51.55 -13.96 -28.78
C GLU A 233 -51.99 -13.20 -30.03
#